data_00d90ad1c7f64f097cc7d88e4deffea8
#
_entry.id   00d90ad1c7f64f097cc7d88e4deffea8
#
_cell.length_a   1.000
_cell.length_b   1.000
_cell.length_c   1.000
_cell.angle_alpha   90.00
_cell.angle_beta   90.00
_cell.angle_gamma   90.00
#
_symmetry.space_group_name_H-M   'P 1'
#
loop_
_entity.id
_entity.type
_entity.pdbx_description
1 polymer ?
#
loop_
_entity_poly.entity_id
_entity_poly.type
_entity_poly.pdbx_seq_one_letter_code
_entity_poly.pdbx_strand_id
1 'polypeptide(L)'
;YIPCRIPRKQMTRFSKQRRVSICNIEKVEPKRGNCITVEGGVYCVGRKMTPTHNSITITETLPSWYLGRNPSKRVIEISYSEDFAKRFGRRNKQKIEEFGNDIFGIQIGDPNTNLDFELKGTTGGMISRGVLSGVTGKSADYMIIDDPIKNREEADSETTRDKIWDE
;
A
#
# COMPACT_ATOMS: atom_id res chain seq x y z
N TYR A 1 10.35 -15.41 -9.41
CA TYR A 1 9.90 -15.42 -10.82
C TYR A 1 8.85 -16.50 -10.99
N ILE A 2 7.59 -16.13 -11.25
CA ILE A 2 6.52 -17.09 -11.58
C ILE A 2 6.43 -17.15 -13.10
N PRO A 3 6.72 -18.27 -13.75
CA PRO A 3 6.66 -18.37 -15.20
C PRO A 3 5.20 -18.23 -15.65
N CYS A 4 4.91 -17.18 -16.42
CA CYS A 4 3.59 -16.96 -16.99
C CYS A 4 3.42 -17.77 -18.27
N ARG A 5 2.52 -18.76 -18.27
CA ARG A 5 2.21 -19.61 -19.43
C ARG A 5 1.28 -18.97 -20.46
N ILE A 6 0.77 -17.77 -20.19
CA ILE A 6 -0.13 -17.08 -21.12
C ILE A 6 0.72 -16.26 -22.12
N PRO A 7 0.77 -16.60 -23.41
CA PRO A 7 1.66 -15.95 -24.39
C PRO A 7 1.54 -14.43 -24.45
N ARG A 8 0.31 -13.89 -24.33
CA ARG A 8 0.07 -12.44 -24.32
C ARG A 8 0.67 -11.69 -23.12
N LYS A 9 1.01 -12.41 -22.03
CA LYS A 9 1.65 -11.83 -20.83
C LYS A 9 3.17 -11.92 -20.89
N GLN A 10 3.73 -12.71 -21.80
CA GLN A 10 5.18 -12.83 -22.00
C GLN A 10 5.74 -11.67 -22.84
N MET A 11 4.88 -10.92 -23.53
CA MET A 11 5.25 -9.80 -24.41
C MET A 11 5.04 -8.42 -23.76
N THR A 12 5.23 -8.24 -22.47
CA THR A 12 5.22 -6.91 -21.90
C THR A 12 6.55 -6.21 -22.17
N ARG A 13 6.70 -5.60 -23.36
CA ARG A 13 7.58 -4.44 -23.49
C ARG A 13 7.05 -3.40 -22.52
N PHE A 14 7.90 -2.94 -21.60
CA PHE A 14 7.59 -1.82 -20.71
C PHE A 14 7.26 -0.60 -21.56
N SER A 15 5.97 -0.37 -21.84
CA SER A 15 5.54 0.91 -22.36
C SER A 15 5.77 1.95 -21.27
N LYS A 16 6.18 3.16 -21.66
CA LYS A 16 6.36 4.31 -20.74
C LYS A 16 5.27 4.30 -19.68
N GLN A 17 5.67 4.30 -18.40
CA GLN A 17 4.74 4.36 -17.28
C GLN A 17 3.79 5.54 -17.51
N ARG A 18 2.53 5.25 -17.77
CA ARG A 18 1.50 6.28 -17.72
C ARG A 18 1.38 6.67 -16.26
N ARG A 19 1.78 7.87 -15.92
CA ARG A 19 1.52 8.43 -14.60
C ARG A 19 0.01 8.52 -14.46
N VAL A 20 -0.52 7.86 -13.46
CA VAL A 20 -1.92 7.97 -13.05
C VAL A 20 -1.92 8.87 -11.82
N SER A 21 -2.69 9.93 -11.85
CA SER A 21 -2.89 10.83 -10.72
C SER A 21 -4.36 10.85 -10.36
N ILE A 22 -4.67 11.04 -9.09
CA ILE A 22 -6.02 11.31 -8.63
C ILE A 22 -6.33 12.75 -9.03
N CYS A 23 -7.30 12.94 -9.93
CA CYS A 23 -7.70 14.24 -10.43
C CYS A 23 -8.86 14.83 -9.64
N ASN A 24 -9.67 14.01 -9.01
CA ASN A 24 -10.84 14.42 -8.23
C ASN A 24 -11.24 13.32 -7.27
N ILE A 25 -11.75 13.69 -6.09
CA ILE A 25 -12.38 12.82 -5.11
C ILE A 25 -13.75 13.43 -4.79
N GLU A 26 -14.81 12.66 -5.01
CA GLU A 26 -16.18 13.08 -4.76
C GLU A 26 -16.85 12.14 -3.78
N LYS A 27 -17.59 12.70 -2.80
CA LYS A 27 -18.49 11.92 -1.96
C LYS A 27 -19.65 11.46 -2.84
N VAL A 28 -19.88 10.16 -2.90
CA VAL A 28 -20.98 9.55 -3.63
C VAL A 28 -21.95 8.88 -2.66
N GLU A 29 -23.21 8.73 -3.07
CA GLU A 29 -24.18 7.99 -2.30
C GLU A 29 -23.72 6.54 -2.05
N PRO A 30 -23.90 6.01 -0.83
CA PRO A 30 -23.53 4.65 -0.49
C PRO A 30 -24.22 3.65 -1.42
N LYS A 31 -23.46 2.75 -2.01
CA LYS A 31 -23.97 1.64 -2.81
C LYS A 31 -23.61 0.32 -2.13
N ARG A 32 -24.50 -0.66 -2.25
CA ARG A 32 -24.17 -2.02 -1.82
C ARG A 32 -22.96 -2.52 -2.60
N GLY A 33 -21.92 -2.91 -1.88
CA GLY A 33 -20.76 -3.59 -2.43
C GLY A 33 -20.76 -5.06 -2.04
N ASN A 34 -20.06 -5.89 -2.81
CA ASN A 34 -19.84 -7.28 -2.49
C ASN A 34 -18.36 -7.46 -2.13
N CYS A 35 -18.13 -8.09 -0.99
CA CYS A 35 -16.81 -8.59 -0.66
C CYS A 35 -16.61 -9.95 -1.31
N ILE A 36 -15.50 -10.13 -2.04
CA ILE A 36 -15.19 -11.39 -2.69
C ILE A 36 -14.28 -12.20 -1.76
N THR A 37 -14.78 -13.37 -1.38
CA THR A 37 -13.96 -14.39 -0.71
C THR A 37 -13.76 -15.56 -1.66
N VAL A 38 -12.51 -15.95 -1.88
CA VAL A 38 -12.16 -17.09 -2.72
C VAL A 38 -11.29 -18.07 -1.94
N GLU A 39 -11.38 -19.33 -2.28
CA GLU A 39 -10.50 -20.35 -1.73
C GLU A 39 -9.04 -19.99 -2.03
N GLY A 40 -8.17 -20.06 -1.00
CA GLY A 40 -6.78 -19.64 -1.12
C GLY A 40 -6.54 -18.13 -1.12
N GLY A 41 -7.58 -17.29 -1.03
CA GLY A 41 -7.47 -15.83 -0.86
C GLY A 41 -6.91 -15.06 -2.06
N VAL A 42 -6.62 -15.71 -3.20
CA VAL A 42 -6.05 -15.08 -4.39
C VAL A 42 -7.11 -14.99 -5.48
N TYR A 43 -7.34 -13.79 -5.98
CA TYR A 43 -8.25 -13.55 -7.10
C TYR A 43 -7.65 -12.57 -8.12
N CYS A 44 -8.24 -12.51 -9.29
CA CYS A 44 -7.76 -11.64 -10.36
C CYS A 44 -8.62 -10.39 -10.48
N VAL A 45 -7.99 -9.21 -10.56
CA VAL A 45 -8.67 -7.93 -10.68
C VAL A 45 -8.37 -7.23 -12.00
N GLY A 46 -9.34 -6.42 -12.44
CA GLY A 46 -9.24 -5.57 -13.61
C GLY A 46 -9.20 -6.34 -14.94
N ARG A 47 -9.23 -5.58 -16.04
CA ARG A 47 -9.22 -6.14 -17.40
C ARG A 47 -7.98 -6.97 -17.73
N LYS A 48 -6.90 -6.78 -17.01
CA LYS A 48 -5.62 -7.50 -17.21
C LYS A 48 -5.51 -8.77 -16.38
N MET A 49 -6.57 -9.15 -15.65
CA MET A 49 -6.58 -10.33 -14.79
C MET A 49 -5.36 -10.41 -13.87
N THR A 50 -5.07 -9.32 -13.20
CA THR A 50 -3.94 -9.24 -12.27
C THR A 50 -4.28 -10.06 -11.03
N PRO A 51 -3.52 -11.11 -10.69
CA PRO A 51 -3.74 -11.85 -9.46
C PRO A 51 -3.40 -10.95 -8.29
N THR A 52 -4.26 -10.94 -7.29
CA THR A 52 -4.05 -10.20 -6.05
C THR A 52 -4.43 -11.07 -4.86
N HIS A 53 -3.66 -10.96 -3.82
CA HIS A 53 -3.99 -11.42 -2.49
C HIS A 53 -3.99 -10.19 -1.62
N ASN A 54 -5.08 -9.47 -1.66
CA ASN A 54 -5.39 -8.30 -0.84
C ASN A 54 -4.15 -7.69 -0.13
N SER A 55 -4.16 -7.55 1.18
CA SER A 55 -3.13 -6.89 1.97
C SER A 55 -1.72 -7.46 1.81
N ILE A 56 -1.55 -8.77 1.61
CA ILE A 56 -0.20 -9.38 1.49
C ILE A 56 0.55 -8.86 0.27
N THR A 57 -0.10 -8.77 -0.87
CA THR A 57 0.57 -8.32 -2.10
C THR A 57 0.71 -6.80 -2.15
N ILE A 58 -0.37 -6.07 -1.84
CA ILE A 58 -0.42 -4.63 -2.02
C ILE A 58 0.16 -3.90 -0.82
N THR A 59 -0.23 -4.28 0.39
CA THR A 59 0.15 -3.54 1.60
C THR A 59 1.44 -4.06 2.23
N GLU A 60 1.65 -5.38 2.26
CA GLU A 60 2.83 -5.97 2.89
C GLU A 60 4.04 -6.14 1.95
N THR A 61 3.90 -5.98 0.63
CA THR A 61 5.01 -6.27 -0.31
C THR A 61 5.26 -5.17 -1.30
N LEU A 62 4.23 -4.59 -1.90
CA LEU A 62 4.40 -3.58 -2.94
C LEU A 62 5.17 -2.33 -2.46
N PRO A 63 5.01 -1.81 -1.23
CA PRO A 63 5.79 -0.69 -0.74
C PRO A 63 7.30 -0.94 -0.75
N SER A 64 7.75 -2.08 -0.24
CA SER A 64 9.18 -2.42 -0.22
C SER A 64 9.76 -2.55 -1.63
N TRP A 65 9.01 -3.16 -2.55
CA TRP A 65 9.40 -3.24 -3.97
C TRP A 65 9.41 -1.86 -4.64
N TYR A 66 8.40 -1.02 -4.37
CA TYR A 66 8.30 0.32 -4.93
C TYR A 66 9.47 1.19 -4.48
N LEU A 67 9.81 1.16 -3.20
CA LEU A 67 10.95 1.88 -2.63
C LEU A 67 12.28 1.37 -3.20
N GLY A 68 12.41 0.06 -3.40
CA GLY A 68 13.58 -0.52 -4.06
C GLY A 68 13.80 0.02 -5.47
N ARG A 69 12.72 0.24 -6.22
CA ARG A 69 12.76 0.81 -7.58
C ARG A 69 12.87 2.33 -7.60
N ASN A 70 12.47 2.98 -6.53
CA ASN A 70 12.36 4.44 -6.42
C ASN A 70 12.86 4.92 -5.05
N PRO A 71 14.15 4.83 -4.74
CA PRO A 71 14.66 5.01 -3.38
C PRO A 71 14.52 6.42 -2.81
N SER A 72 14.25 7.42 -3.62
CA SER A 72 13.98 8.80 -3.18
C SER A 72 12.48 9.11 -2.98
N LYS A 73 11.61 8.12 -3.19
CA LYS A 73 10.17 8.29 -3.10
C LYS A 73 9.63 7.91 -1.73
N ARG A 74 8.47 8.47 -1.37
CA ARG A 74 7.81 8.22 -0.08
C ARG A 74 6.51 7.46 -0.25
N VAL A 75 6.31 6.47 0.63
CA VAL A 75 5.08 5.71 0.74
C VAL A 75 4.39 6.05 2.05
N ILE A 76 3.08 6.29 2.00
CA ILE A 76 2.22 6.37 3.18
C ILE A 76 1.23 5.21 3.11
N GLU A 77 1.13 4.47 4.20
CA GLU A 77 0.14 3.42 4.40
C GLU A 77 -0.77 3.79 5.57
N ILE A 78 -2.07 3.68 5.35
CA ILE A 78 -3.11 4.03 6.34
C ILE A 78 -4.02 2.83 6.56
N SER A 79 -4.28 2.51 7.82
CA SER A 79 -5.22 1.48 8.26
C SER A 79 -6.13 1.99 9.38
N TYR A 80 -7.13 1.19 9.78
CA TYR A 80 -8.07 1.57 10.84
C TYR A 80 -7.41 1.86 12.20
N SER A 81 -6.24 1.28 12.49
CA SER A 81 -5.52 1.54 13.74
C SER A 81 -4.01 1.57 13.55
N GLU A 82 -3.32 2.26 14.44
CA GLU A 82 -1.85 2.36 14.41
C GLU A 82 -1.17 1.01 14.64
N ASP A 83 -1.72 0.16 15.52
CA ASP A 83 -1.16 -1.18 15.76
C ASP A 83 -1.27 -2.07 14.51
N PHE A 84 -2.34 -1.93 13.75
CA PHE A 84 -2.50 -2.66 12.49
C PHE A 84 -1.56 -2.12 11.40
N ALA A 85 -1.48 -0.82 11.23
CA ALA A 85 -0.54 -0.15 10.33
C ALA A 85 0.92 -0.50 10.66
N LYS A 86 1.28 -0.55 11.94
CA LYS A 86 2.60 -0.97 12.43
C LYS A 86 3.02 -2.36 11.95
N ARG A 87 2.06 -3.28 11.77
CA ARG A 87 2.32 -4.60 11.19
C ARG A 87 2.82 -4.50 9.75
N PHE A 88 2.17 -3.67 8.95
CA PHE A 88 2.54 -3.47 7.55
C PHE A 88 3.89 -2.77 7.40
N GLY A 89 4.11 -1.71 8.18
CA GLY A 89 5.40 -1.04 8.24
C GLY A 89 6.54 -1.98 8.61
N ARG A 90 6.36 -2.78 9.67
CA ARG A 90 7.33 -3.80 10.08
C ARG A 90 7.63 -4.81 8.97
N ARG A 91 6.61 -5.31 8.27
CA ARG A 91 6.79 -6.33 7.21
C ARG A 91 7.52 -5.77 5.99
N ASN A 92 7.23 -4.54 5.61
CA ASN A 92 7.95 -3.87 4.52
C ASN A 92 9.40 -3.58 4.91
N LYS A 93 9.63 -3.09 6.14
CA LYS A 93 10.97 -2.87 6.68
C LYS A 93 11.81 -4.14 6.68
N GLN A 94 11.28 -5.25 7.21
CA GLN A 94 11.95 -6.55 7.23
C GLN A 94 12.36 -7.01 5.83
N LYS A 95 11.50 -6.83 4.83
CA LYS A 95 11.85 -7.18 3.43
C LYS A 95 13.01 -6.33 2.88
N ILE A 96 13.07 -5.06 3.24
CA ILE A 96 14.19 -4.20 2.84
C ILE A 96 15.45 -4.60 3.59
N GLU A 97 15.38 -4.90 4.88
CA GLU A 97 16.52 -5.40 5.67
C GLU A 97 17.07 -6.71 5.12
N GLU A 98 16.19 -7.63 4.70
CA GLU A 98 16.58 -8.96 4.21
C GLU A 98 17.03 -8.96 2.75
N PHE A 99 16.33 -8.25 1.87
CA PHE A 99 16.52 -8.34 0.41
C PHE A 99 16.90 -7.02 -0.25
N GLY A 100 16.76 -5.89 0.44
CA GLY A 100 16.90 -4.56 -0.15
C GLY A 100 18.27 -4.30 -0.73
N ASN A 101 19.32 -4.66 0.00
CA ASN A 101 20.69 -4.47 -0.45
C ASN A 101 21.02 -5.33 -1.67
N ASP A 102 20.65 -6.59 -1.66
CA ASP A 102 21.03 -7.55 -2.69
C ASP A 102 20.27 -7.35 -3.99
N ILE A 103 18.98 -6.93 -3.91
CA ILE A 103 18.12 -6.79 -5.09
C ILE A 103 18.17 -5.37 -5.67
N PHE A 104 18.26 -4.36 -4.80
CA PHE A 104 18.08 -2.95 -5.19
C PHE A 104 19.23 -2.03 -4.76
N GLY A 105 20.17 -2.50 -3.93
CA GLY A 105 21.24 -1.68 -3.38
C GLY A 105 20.78 -0.67 -2.34
N ILE A 106 19.63 -0.92 -1.67
CA ILE A 106 19.07 -0.04 -0.64
C ILE A 106 19.19 -0.65 0.75
N GLN A 107 19.30 0.21 1.75
CA GLN A 107 19.38 -0.16 3.17
C GLN A 107 18.47 0.75 3.98
N ILE A 108 18.03 0.28 5.16
CA ILE A 108 17.32 1.13 6.11
C ILE A 108 18.28 2.15 6.71
N GLY A 109 17.83 3.39 6.80
CA GLY A 109 18.50 4.53 7.42
C GLY A 109 17.83 4.92 8.72
N ASP A 110 17.81 6.22 9.00
CA ASP A 110 17.22 6.80 10.20
C ASP A 110 16.20 7.88 9.76
N PRO A 111 14.99 7.88 10.31
CA PRO A 111 14.46 7.03 11.39
C PRO A 111 14.32 5.56 10.99
N ASN A 112 14.35 4.66 12.00
CA ASN A 112 14.28 3.22 11.83
C ASN A 112 13.25 2.61 12.80
N THR A 113 11.99 2.95 12.64
CA THR A 113 10.89 2.36 13.43
C THR A 113 9.98 1.51 12.55
N ASN A 114 9.04 0.81 13.17
CA ASN A 114 8.03 0.05 12.42
C ASN A 114 6.88 0.90 11.89
N LEU A 115 6.79 2.15 12.30
CA LEU A 115 5.79 3.11 11.85
C LEU A 115 6.37 4.14 10.88
N ASP A 116 7.68 4.38 10.96
CA ASP A 116 8.36 5.37 10.16
C ASP A 116 9.81 4.93 9.94
N PHE A 117 10.20 4.71 8.71
CA PHE A 117 11.59 4.43 8.35
C PHE A 117 11.97 5.14 7.06
N GLU A 118 13.23 5.55 6.98
CA GLU A 118 13.82 6.11 5.78
C GLU A 118 14.89 5.18 5.20
N LEU A 119 15.20 5.38 3.92
CA LEU A 119 16.28 4.66 3.25
C LEU A 119 17.58 5.44 3.41
N LYS A 120 18.66 4.72 3.69
CA LYS A 120 19.97 5.29 3.91
C LYS A 120 20.47 6.08 2.69
N GLY A 121 20.87 7.33 2.94
CA GLY A 121 21.46 8.19 1.90
C GLY A 121 20.45 8.74 0.88
N THR A 122 19.15 8.62 1.16
CA THR A 122 18.08 9.15 0.30
C THR A 122 17.04 9.90 1.13
N THR A 123 16.03 10.48 0.46
CA THR A 123 14.87 11.11 1.11
C THR A 123 13.64 10.20 1.14
N GLY A 124 13.79 8.99 0.62
CA GLY A 124 12.69 8.05 0.51
C GLY A 124 12.49 7.23 1.77
N GLY A 125 11.30 6.71 1.92
CA GLY A 125 10.93 5.91 3.07
C GLY A 125 9.45 5.58 3.12
N MET A 126 9.01 4.99 4.23
CA MET A 126 7.63 4.59 4.43
C MET A 126 7.13 5.05 5.80
N ILE A 127 5.91 5.54 5.81
CA ILE A 127 5.17 5.90 7.02
C ILE A 127 3.90 5.05 7.05
N SER A 128 3.65 4.41 8.19
CA SER A 128 2.43 3.63 8.44
C SER A 128 1.68 4.23 9.63
N ARG A 129 0.40 4.55 9.46
CA ARG A 129 -0.42 5.22 10.48
C ARG A 129 -1.83 4.66 10.55
N GLY A 130 -2.42 4.77 11.74
CA GLY A 130 -3.87 4.66 11.87
C GLY A 130 -4.56 5.87 11.25
N VAL A 131 -5.74 5.69 10.67
CA VAL A 131 -6.50 6.73 9.98
C VAL A 131 -6.74 7.99 10.84
N LEU A 132 -6.86 7.84 12.15
CA LEU A 132 -7.07 8.94 13.11
C LEU A 132 -5.76 9.41 13.80
N SER A 133 -4.61 8.93 13.34
CA SER A 133 -3.31 9.26 13.96
C SER A 133 -2.59 10.43 13.28
N GLY A 134 -3.23 11.05 12.29
CA GLY A 134 -2.73 12.21 11.56
C GLY A 134 -1.48 11.93 10.70
N VAL A 135 -1.57 12.29 9.44
CA VAL A 135 -0.45 12.29 8.48
C VAL A 135 -0.15 13.69 7.97
N THR A 136 -0.73 14.69 8.62
CA THR A 136 -0.63 16.11 8.25
C THR A 136 0.82 16.55 8.10
N GLY A 137 1.12 17.25 7.02
CA GLY A 137 2.47 17.76 6.73
C GLY A 137 3.44 16.71 6.16
N LYS A 138 2.99 15.50 5.91
CA LYS A 138 3.77 14.46 5.24
C LYS A 138 3.38 14.37 3.76
N SER A 139 4.37 14.32 2.89
CA SER A 139 4.14 14.10 1.46
C SER A 139 4.29 12.62 1.11
N ALA A 140 3.50 12.15 0.16
CA ALA A 140 3.60 10.80 -0.39
C ALA A 140 3.63 10.85 -1.92
N ASP A 141 4.48 10.00 -2.50
CA ASP A 141 4.45 9.69 -3.93
C ASP A 141 3.53 8.50 -4.22
N TYR A 142 3.30 7.67 -3.20
CA TYR A 142 2.41 6.53 -3.25
C TYR A 142 1.70 6.37 -1.90
N MET A 143 0.36 6.32 -1.94
CA MET A 143 -0.46 6.14 -0.75
C MET A 143 -1.29 4.86 -0.87
N ILE A 144 -1.35 4.11 0.21
CA ILE A 144 -2.20 2.94 0.37
C ILE A 144 -3.15 3.22 1.52
N ILE A 145 -4.42 2.98 1.30
CA ILE A 145 -5.44 2.95 2.34
C ILE A 145 -5.98 1.53 2.36
N ASP A 146 -5.68 0.79 3.42
CA ASP A 146 -6.08 -0.61 3.58
C ASP A 146 -6.91 -0.77 4.86
N ASP A 147 -8.15 -1.19 4.69
CA ASP A 147 -9.13 -1.37 5.76
C ASP A 147 -9.21 -0.16 6.73
N PRO A 148 -9.60 1.05 6.27
CA PRO A 148 -9.65 2.24 7.13
C PRO A 148 -10.75 2.18 8.20
N ILE A 149 -11.67 1.22 8.10
CA ILE A 149 -12.79 0.97 9.03
C ILE A 149 -12.63 -0.44 9.59
N LYS A 150 -12.67 -0.56 10.92
CA LYS A 150 -12.34 -1.79 11.62
C LYS A 150 -13.39 -2.91 11.45
N ASN A 151 -14.67 -2.54 11.49
CA ASN A 151 -15.76 -3.51 11.53
C ASN A 151 -17.06 -2.92 10.96
N ARG A 152 -18.09 -3.77 10.88
CA ARG A 152 -19.38 -3.39 10.33
C ARG A 152 -20.08 -2.32 11.15
N GLU A 153 -19.96 -2.35 12.47
CA GLU A 153 -20.60 -1.37 13.36
C GLU A 153 -20.06 0.03 13.10
N GLU A 154 -18.75 0.16 12.94
CA GLU A 154 -18.11 1.41 12.56
C GLU A 154 -18.49 1.83 11.13
N ALA A 155 -18.60 0.87 10.21
CA ALA A 155 -19.02 1.14 8.82
C ALA A 155 -20.48 1.61 8.73
N ASP A 156 -21.36 1.13 9.60
CA ASP A 156 -22.76 1.52 9.65
C ASP A 156 -22.98 2.85 10.41
N SER A 157 -21.98 3.31 11.19
CA SER A 157 -22.03 4.58 11.93
C SER A 157 -21.70 5.77 11.03
N GLU A 158 -22.66 6.65 10.78
CA GLU A 158 -22.47 7.88 10.00
C GLU A 158 -21.42 8.79 10.65
N THR A 159 -21.48 8.99 11.96
CA THR A 159 -20.51 9.81 12.71
C THR A 159 -19.07 9.29 12.54
N THR A 160 -18.87 7.97 12.55
CA THR A 160 -17.55 7.38 12.36
C THR A 160 -17.06 7.58 10.94
N ARG A 161 -17.92 7.38 9.95
CA ARG A 161 -17.55 7.61 8.53
C ARG A 161 -17.19 9.05 8.25
N ASP A 162 -18.00 9.99 8.75
CA ASP A 162 -17.74 11.43 8.56
C ASP A 162 -16.43 11.83 9.23
N LYS A 163 -16.16 11.35 10.46
CA LYS A 163 -14.89 11.61 11.14
C LYS A 163 -13.68 11.07 10.37
N ILE A 164 -13.78 9.87 9.79
CA ILE A 164 -12.69 9.28 8.98
C ILE A 164 -12.53 10.03 7.66
N TRP A 165 -13.61 10.57 7.11
CA TRP A 165 -13.57 11.32 5.86
C TRP A 165 -12.94 12.70 6.02
N ASP A 166 -13.15 13.34 7.16
CA ASP A 166 -12.69 14.71 7.43
C ASP A 166 -11.21 14.77 7.88
N GLU A 167 -10.59 13.62 8.21
CA GLU A 167 -9.18 13.49 8.61
C GLU A 167 -8.25 13.42 7.38
#